data_9c774df60fb4a8b5df2237fe76e050e3
#
_entry.id   9c774df60fb4a8b5df2237fe76e050e3
#
_cell.length_a   1.000
_cell.length_b   1.000
_cell.length_c   1.000
_cell.angle_alpha   90.00
_cell.angle_beta   90.00
_cell.angle_gamma   90.00
#
_symmetry.space_group_name_H-M   'P 1'
#
loop_
_entity.id
_entity.type
_entity.pdbx_description
1 polymer ?
#
loop_
_entity_poly.entity_id
_entity_poly.type
_entity_poly.pdbx_seq_one_letter_code
_entity_poly.pdbx_strand_id
1 'polypeptide(L)'
;MEKLRFPSRFKVYFPLILLFALLVFLMPKAPNFSYDYQKGSPWMYETLTAQFDFPVLKTDAQIQQEIEKAWQSVIPYYRLNKSVSRQAEKNLLSADLGKFSPLKSELAAALRTIYDKGVISSRDASDAKLLSSELIYIQKDNRAHKVPVSEVYTTESADSIFRAAVSDKCSGVDVDSLYQVASLAELIQPDLVFDQQTTDLVHDEAVNYISRTQGV
;
A
#
# COMPACT_ATOMS: atom_id res chain seq x y z
N MET A 1 19.77 79.93 -42.52
CA MET A 1 19.48 78.53 -42.26
C MET A 1 20.48 77.99 -41.16
N GLU A 2 20.02 78.00 -39.95
CA GLU A 2 20.83 77.64 -38.79
C GLU A 2 20.96 76.12 -38.74
N LYS A 3 22.17 75.56 -38.88
CA LYS A 3 22.43 74.13 -38.81
C LYS A 3 22.38 73.72 -37.33
N LEU A 4 21.30 73.07 -36.92
CA LEU A 4 21.18 72.40 -35.62
C LEU A 4 22.39 71.48 -35.40
N ARG A 5 23.37 71.93 -34.59
CA ARG A 5 24.51 71.14 -34.14
C ARG A 5 24.05 70.30 -32.98
N PHE A 6 23.63 69.07 -33.28
CA PHE A 6 23.37 68.10 -32.22
C PHE A 6 24.68 67.71 -31.48
N PRO A 7 24.69 67.66 -30.15
CA PRO A 7 25.85 67.27 -29.41
C PRO A 7 26.27 65.82 -29.75
N SER A 8 27.56 65.54 -29.79
CA SER A 8 28.14 64.28 -30.30
C SER A 8 27.54 62.99 -29.62
N ARG A 9 27.08 63.14 -28.41
CA ARG A 9 26.39 62.10 -27.69
C ARG A 9 25.00 61.76 -28.29
N PHE A 10 24.33 62.70 -28.88
CA PHE A 10 23.03 62.48 -29.51
C PHE A 10 23.13 61.58 -30.74
N LYS A 11 24.24 61.61 -31.46
CA LYS A 11 24.48 60.74 -32.62
C LYS A 11 24.58 59.22 -32.22
N VAL A 12 24.96 58.91 -30.96
CA VAL A 12 25.07 57.56 -30.48
C VAL A 12 23.74 57.08 -29.89
N TYR A 13 23.06 57.94 -29.12
CA TYR A 13 21.80 57.54 -28.48
C TYR A 13 20.59 57.55 -29.41
N PHE A 14 20.59 58.38 -30.44
CA PHE A 14 19.49 58.48 -31.40
C PHE A 14 19.19 57.14 -32.12
N PRO A 15 20.19 56.44 -32.70
CA PRO A 15 19.93 55.13 -33.31
C PRO A 15 19.51 54.07 -32.27
N LEU A 16 20.01 54.16 -31.03
CA LEU A 16 19.63 53.24 -29.95
C LEU A 16 18.16 53.45 -29.54
N ILE A 17 17.73 54.70 -29.40
CA ILE A 17 16.32 55.04 -29.11
C ILE A 17 15.41 54.62 -30.26
N LEU A 18 15.84 54.81 -31.50
CA LEU A 18 15.10 54.39 -32.68
C LEU A 18 14.96 52.88 -32.74
N LEU A 19 16.04 52.14 -32.43
CA LEU A 19 16.01 50.68 -32.35
C LEU A 19 15.07 50.19 -31.25
N PHE A 20 15.11 50.82 -30.08
CA PHE A 20 14.21 50.49 -28.98
C PHE A 20 12.74 50.77 -29.33
N ALA A 21 12.46 51.93 -29.95
CA ALA A 21 11.12 52.27 -30.42
C ALA A 21 10.63 51.26 -31.48
N LEU A 22 11.51 50.80 -32.37
CA LEU A 22 11.20 49.77 -33.37
C LEU A 22 10.89 48.44 -32.70
N LEU A 23 11.67 48.02 -31.69
CA LEU A 23 11.42 46.79 -30.93
C LEU A 23 10.07 46.87 -30.21
N VAL A 24 9.74 47.98 -29.55
CA VAL A 24 8.46 48.18 -28.88
C VAL A 24 7.30 48.14 -29.88
N PHE A 25 7.51 48.69 -31.08
CA PHE A 25 6.49 48.70 -32.15
C PHE A 25 6.26 47.29 -32.73
N LEU A 26 7.32 46.48 -32.85
CA LEU A 26 7.26 45.11 -33.33
C LEU A 26 6.81 44.12 -32.25
N MET A 27 6.80 44.54 -30.97
CA MET A 27 6.33 43.69 -29.89
C MET A 27 4.85 43.33 -30.09
N PRO A 28 4.48 42.05 -30.13
CA PRO A 28 3.09 41.68 -30.32
C PRO A 28 2.26 42.31 -29.20
N LYS A 29 1.33 43.19 -29.58
CA LYS A 29 0.34 43.69 -28.63
C LYS A 29 -0.44 42.47 -28.11
N ALA A 30 -0.74 42.46 -26.82
CA ALA A 30 -1.50 41.40 -26.18
C ALA A 30 -2.67 40.95 -27.09
N PRO A 31 -2.92 39.65 -27.21
CA PRO A 31 -3.99 39.16 -28.06
C PRO A 31 -5.29 39.85 -27.65
N ASN A 32 -5.83 40.68 -28.56
CA ASN A 32 -7.16 41.23 -28.38
C ASN A 32 -8.09 40.03 -28.38
N PHE A 33 -8.68 39.70 -27.21
CA PHE A 33 -9.76 38.74 -27.18
C PHE A 33 -10.85 39.26 -28.13
N SER A 34 -11.14 38.50 -29.15
CA SER A 34 -12.18 38.85 -30.14
C SER A 34 -13.59 38.78 -29.55
N TYR A 35 -13.68 38.47 -28.26
CA TYR A 35 -14.93 38.25 -27.56
C TYR A 35 -15.07 39.28 -26.43
N ASP A 36 -16.19 39.98 -26.43
CA ASP A 36 -16.61 40.84 -25.33
C ASP A 36 -17.54 40.01 -24.42
N TYR A 37 -17.18 39.89 -23.16
CA TYR A 37 -17.98 39.11 -22.20
C TYR A 37 -18.24 39.93 -20.93
N GLN A 38 -19.45 39.84 -20.42
CA GLN A 38 -19.85 40.44 -19.15
C GLN A 38 -20.40 39.34 -18.23
N LYS A 39 -19.95 39.33 -16.98
CA LYS A 39 -20.43 38.38 -15.99
C LYS A 39 -21.95 38.48 -15.82
N GLY A 40 -22.68 37.39 -16.05
CA GLY A 40 -24.14 37.35 -15.94
C GLY A 40 -24.90 37.58 -17.26
N SER A 41 -24.19 37.91 -18.35
CA SER A 41 -24.80 37.99 -19.67
C SER A 41 -24.72 36.65 -20.41
N PRO A 42 -25.72 36.29 -21.23
CA PRO A 42 -25.67 35.06 -22.02
C PRO A 42 -24.53 35.16 -23.05
N TRP A 43 -23.88 34.01 -23.31
CA TRP A 43 -22.85 33.88 -24.34
C TRP A 43 -23.47 33.98 -25.74
N MET A 44 -23.11 35.00 -26.48
CA MET A 44 -23.70 35.35 -27.79
C MET A 44 -22.84 34.89 -28.97
N TYR A 45 -21.71 34.27 -28.72
CA TYR A 45 -20.78 33.83 -29.76
C TYR A 45 -20.86 32.31 -29.95
N GLU A 46 -20.19 31.81 -30.98
CA GLU A 46 -20.03 30.38 -31.19
C GLU A 46 -19.35 29.66 -30.01
N THR A 47 -19.50 28.35 -29.94
CA THR A 47 -18.89 27.52 -28.86
C THR A 47 -17.38 27.77 -28.88
N LEU A 48 -16.86 28.30 -27.78
CA LEU A 48 -15.43 28.49 -27.59
C LEU A 48 -14.79 27.15 -27.21
N THR A 49 -14.01 26.60 -28.13
CA THR A 49 -13.24 25.38 -27.89
C THR A 49 -11.77 25.75 -27.70
N ALA A 50 -11.14 25.25 -26.65
CA ALA A 50 -9.71 25.42 -26.44
C ALA A 50 -8.94 24.72 -27.59
N GLN A 51 -7.96 25.43 -28.17
CA GLN A 51 -7.11 24.89 -29.23
C GLN A 51 -5.91 24.10 -28.72
N PHE A 52 -5.83 23.93 -27.41
CA PHE A 52 -4.76 23.21 -26.72
C PHE A 52 -5.36 22.42 -25.56
N ASP A 53 -4.73 21.31 -25.28
CA ASP A 53 -5.08 20.50 -24.11
C ASP A 53 -4.60 21.19 -22.84
N PHE A 54 -5.46 21.29 -21.86
CA PHE A 54 -5.11 21.81 -20.54
C PHE A 54 -5.47 20.79 -19.45
N PRO A 55 -4.61 20.64 -18.46
CA PRO A 55 -4.89 19.70 -17.38
C PRO A 55 -6.07 20.20 -16.52
N VAL A 56 -7.08 19.38 -16.38
CA VAL A 56 -8.17 19.63 -15.42
C VAL A 56 -7.72 19.10 -14.06
N LEU A 57 -7.62 19.99 -13.07
CA LEU A 57 -7.25 19.59 -11.72
C LEU A 57 -8.41 18.85 -11.03
N LYS A 58 -8.07 17.79 -10.33
CA LYS A 58 -9.00 17.12 -9.43
C LYS A 58 -9.27 17.99 -8.22
N THR A 59 -10.46 17.90 -7.67
CA THR A 59 -10.79 18.53 -6.39
C THR A 59 -10.10 17.76 -5.24
N ASP A 60 -9.88 18.42 -4.11
CA ASP A 60 -9.30 17.78 -2.93
C ASP A 60 -10.13 16.56 -2.48
N ALA A 61 -11.46 16.64 -2.59
CA ALA A 61 -12.35 15.53 -2.28
C ALA A 61 -12.13 14.31 -3.20
N GLN A 62 -11.90 14.53 -4.50
CA GLN A 62 -11.58 13.44 -5.45
C GLN A 62 -10.23 12.80 -5.14
N ILE A 63 -9.22 13.62 -4.82
CA ILE A 63 -7.90 13.13 -4.42
C ILE A 63 -8.01 12.28 -3.15
N GLN A 64 -8.74 12.74 -2.13
CA GLN A 64 -8.95 11.99 -0.89
C GLN A 64 -9.67 10.66 -1.13
N GLN A 65 -10.67 10.62 -2.00
CA GLN A 65 -11.34 9.39 -2.36
C GLN A 65 -10.42 8.39 -3.08
N GLU A 66 -9.52 8.88 -3.92
CA GLU A 66 -8.54 8.03 -4.59
C GLU A 66 -7.49 7.50 -3.62
N ILE A 67 -7.04 8.31 -2.65
CA ILE A 67 -6.15 7.89 -1.57
C ILE A 67 -6.81 6.79 -0.74
N GLU A 68 -8.07 6.97 -0.36
CA GLU A 68 -8.81 5.96 0.41
C GLU A 68 -8.97 4.65 -0.37
N LYS A 69 -9.29 4.72 -1.66
CA LYS A 69 -9.34 3.54 -2.53
C LYS A 69 -7.97 2.86 -2.66
N ALA A 70 -6.90 3.64 -2.79
CA ALA A 70 -5.54 3.11 -2.83
C ALA A 70 -5.24 2.37 -1.52
N TRP A 71 -5.60 2.95 -0.37
CA TRP A 71 -5.43 2.31 0.93
C TRP A 71 -6.17 0.98 1.05
N GLN A 72 -7.41 0.93 0.59
CA GLN A 72 -8.22 -0.30 0.60
C GLN A 72 -7.67 -1.38 -0.36
N SER A 73 -7.01 -0.97 -1.44
CA SER A 73 -6.47 -1.89 -2.45
C SER A 73 -5.11 -2.50 -2.05
N VAL A 74 -4.42 -1.92 -1.07
CA VAL A 74 -3.12 -2.45 -0.63
C VAL A 74 -3.30 -3.74 0.14
N ILE A 75 -2.68 -4.80 -0.37
CA ILE A 75 -2.65 -6.11 0.28
C ILE A 75 -1.67 -6.06 1.45
N PRO A 76 -2.07 -6.45 2.67
CA PRO A 76 -1.20 -6.41 3.84
C PRO A 76 -0.05 -7.43 3.76
N TYR A 77 1.12 -7.03 4.25
CA TYR A 77 2.32 -7.85 4.29
C TYR A 77 2.52 -8.45 5.68
N TYR A 78 2.86 -9.73 5.70
CA TYR A 78 3.21 -10.49 6.89
C TYR A 78 4.60 -11.10 6.72
N ARG A 79 5.37 -11.15 7.79
CA ARG A 79 6.69 -11.78 7.82
C ARG A 79 6.62 -13.08 8.57
N LEU A 80 7.07 -14.15 7.93
CA LEU A 80 7.14 -15.48 8.56
C LEU A 80 8.34 -15.55 9.50
N ASN A 81 8.07 -15.84 10.78
CA ASN A 81 9.09 -16.07 11.79
C ASN A 81 9.33 -17.56 12.00
N LYS A 82 10.22 -18.14 11.21
CA LYS A 82 10.58 -19.57 11.30
C LYS A 82 11.16 -20.01 12.66
N SER A 83 11.56 -19.08 13.53
CA SER A 83 12.08 -19.43 14.84
C SER A 83 10.98 -19.96 15.76
N VAL A 84 9.74 -19.45 15.59
CA VAL A 84 8.59 -19.86 16.39
C VAL A 84 8.26 -21.35 16.16
N SER A 85 8.10 -21.75 14.91
CA SER A 85 7.81 -23.13 14.55
C SER A 85 8.90 -24.11 15.02
N ARG A 86 10.18 -23.73 14.83
CA ARG A 86 11.32 -24.53 15.30
C ARG A 86 11.36 -24.66 16.82
N GLN A 87 11.06 -23.56 17.53
CA GLN A 87 11.05 -23.59 19.00
C GLN A 87 9.89 -24.42 19.52
N ALA A 88 8.71 -24.31 18.91
CA ALA A 88 7.55 -25.12 19.26
C ALA A 88 7.83 -26.64 19.07
N GLU A 89 8.43 -27.02 17.95
CA GLU A 89 8.84 -28.37 17.66
C GLU A 89 9.89 -28.88 18.68
N LYS A 90 10.91 -28.06 18.95
CA LYS A 90 11.94 -28.41 19.95
C LYS A 90 11.35 -28.58 21.35
N ASN A 91 10.44 -27.69 21.76
CA ASN A 91 9.76 -27.78 23.05
C ASN A 91 8.95 -29.07 23.15
N LEU A 92 8.19 -29.42 22.09
CA LEU A 92 7.43 -30.65 22.03
C LEU A 92 8.33 -31.92 22.16
N LEU A 93 9.44 -31.94 21.41
CA LEU A 93 10.35 -33.09 21.42
C LEU A 93 11.09 -33.24 22.75
N SER A 94 11.38 -32.14 23.45
CA SER A 94 12.04 -32.12 24.74
C SER A 94 11.08 -32.32 25.93
N ALA A 95 9.77 -32.12 25.73
CA ALA A 95 8.78 -32.30 26.79
C ALA A 95 8.73 -33.76 27.27
N ASP A 96 8.56 -33.95 28.57
CA ASP A 96 8.30 -35.31 29.12
C ASP A 96 6.79 -35.61 29.00
N LEU A 97 6.44 -36.42 28.02
CA LEU A 97 5.06 -36.81 27.75
C LEU A 97 4.68 -38.12 28.50
N GLY A 98 5.57 -38.66 29.32
CA GLY A 98 5.31 -39.90 30.05
C GLY A 98 4.80 -41.03 29.14
N LYS A 99 3.60 -41.53 29.40
CA LYS A 99 2.96 -42.62 28.62
C LYS A 99 2.68 -42.23 27.15
N PHE A 100 2.66 -40.96 26.82
CA PHE A 100 2.40 -40.47 25.49
C PHE A 100 3.67 -40.20 24.64
N SER A 101 4.85 -40.49 25.16
CA SER A 101 6.14 -40.31 24.45
C SER A 101 6.20 -40.95 23.06
N PRO A 102 5.57 -42.11 22.77
CA PRO A 102 5.54 -42.66 21.41
C PRO A 102 4.86 -41.78 20.37
N LEU A 103 3.96 -40.88 20.80
CA LEU A 103 3.19 -40.02 19.92
C LEU A 103 3.93 -38.72 19.49
N LYS A 104 5.13 -38.48 20.05
CA LYS A 104 5.89 -37.22 19.77
C LYS A 104 6.09 -36.94 18.27
N SER A 105 6.40 -38.00 17.50
CA SER A 105 6.60 -37.87 16.07
C SER A 105 5.32 -37.45 15.32
N GLU A 106 4.19 -37.97 15.71
CA GLU A 106 2.89 -37.65 15.11
C GLU A 106 2.42 -36.27 15.50
N LEU A 107 2.61 -35.88 16.76
CA LEU A 107 2.34 -34.55 17.26
C LEU A 107 3.22 -33.50 16.55
N ALA A 108 4.51 -33.80 16.37
CA ALA A 108 5.42 -32.93 15.64
C ALA A 108 5.02 -32.76 14.15
N ALA A 109 4.57 -33.88 13.52
CA ALA A 109 4.10 -33.83 12.15
C ALA A 109 2.80 -32.95 12.00
N ALA A 110 1.87 -33.13 12.95
CA ALA A 110 0.66 -32.29 12.99
C ALA A 110 1.00 -30.80 13.18
N LEU A 111 1.92 -30.52 14.11
CA LEU A 111 2.38 -29.15 14.39
C LEU A 111 3.04 -28.51 13.16
N ARG A 112 3.89 -29.26 12.45
CA ARG A 112 4.50 -28.78 11.19
C ARG A 112 3.44 -28.43 10.13
N THR A 113 2.43 -29.28 9.97
CA THR A 113 1.34 -29.04 8.99
C THR A 113 0.61 -27.74 9.28
N ILE A 114 0.44 -27.35 10.55
CA ILE A 114 -0.17 -26.10 10.96
C ILE A 114 0.75 -24.92 10.62
N TYR A 115 2.02 -25.01 11.00
CA TYR A 115 2.99 -23.94 10.74
C TYR A 115 3.35 -23.77 9.27
N ASP A 116 3.18 -24.80 8.46
CA ASP A 116 3.35 -24.68 7.00
C ASP A 116 2.30 -23.77 6.35
N LYS A 117 1.12 -23.67 6.95
CA LYS A 117 0.05 -22.76 6.56
C LYS A 117 0.26 -21.34 7.11
N GLY A 118 0.93 -21.23 8.25
CA GLY A 118 1.14 -20.01 9.00
C GLY A 118 0.03 -19.73 10.00
N VAL A 119 0.41 -19.15 11.12
CA VAL A 119 -0.49 -18.83 12.24
C VAL A 119 -0.44 -17.34 12.53
N ILE A 120 -1.58 -16.67 12.41
CA ILE A 120 -1.76 -15.26 12.75
C ILE A 120 -2.29 -15.16 14.19
N SER A 121 -1.86 -14.13 14.91
CA SER A 121 -2.42 -13.77 16.21
C SER A 121 -3.92 -13.49 16.08
N SER A 122 -4.73 -13.96 17.04
CA SER A 122 -6.17 -13.64 17.10
C SER A 122 -6.42 -12.13 17.17
N ARG A 123 -5.47 -11.37 17.72
CA ARG A 123 -5.52 -9.91 17.75
C ARG A 123 -5.37 -9.32 16.34
N ASP A 124 -4.37 -9.76 15.57
CA ASP A 124 -4.14 -9.28 14.20
C ASP A 124 -5.24 -9.76 13.25
N ALA A 125 -5.80 -10.96 13.52
CA ALA A 125 -6.94 -11.49 12.78
C ALA A 125 -8.22 -10.64 12.94
N SER A 126 -8.32 -9.89 14.03
CA SER A 126 -9.44 -8.96 14.30
C SER A 126 -9.19 -7.57 13.70
N ASP A 127 -8.06 -7.34 13.06
CA ASP A 127 -7.77 -6.06 12.39
C ASP A 127 -8.71 -5.85 11.20
N ALA A 128 -9.31 -4.66 11.14
CA ALA A 128 -10.26 -4.30 10.08
C ALA A 128 -9.65 -4.42 8.68
N LYS A 129 -8.35 -4.17 8.53
CA LYS A 129 -7.65 -4.27 7.25
C LYS A 129 -7.49 -5.73 6.81
N LEU A 130 -7.19 -6.63 7.72
CA LEU A 130 -7.12 -8.06 7.42
C LEU A 130 -8.51 -8.62 7.10
N LEU A 131 -9.53 -8.23 7.88
CA LEU A 131 -10.92 -8.66 7.65
C LEU A 131 -11.47 -8.21 6.30
N SER A 132 -11.03 -7.06 5.79
CA SER A 132 -11.43 -6.55 4.47
C SER A 132 -10.62 -7.12 3.31
N SER A 133 -9.49 -7.80 3.59
CA SER A 133 -8.58 -8.33 2.59
C SER A 133 -8.88 -9.80 2.31
N GLU A 134 -9.04 -10.17 1.05
CA GLU A 134 -9.14 -11.59 0.65
C GLU A 134 -7.78 -12.29 0.61
N LEU A 135 -6.73 -11.50 0.49
CA LEU A 135 -5.35 -11.96 0.23
C LEU A 135 -4.37 -11.25 1.17
N ILE A 136 -3.30 -11.94 1.48
CA ILE A 136 -2.13 -11.39 2.17
C ILE A 136 -0.85 -11.74 1.43
N TYR A 137 0.20 -10.95 1.64
CA TYR A 137 1.55 -11.33 1.25
C TYR A 137 2.31 -11.90 2.44
N ILE A 138 2.82 -13.11 2.30
CA ILE A 138 3.71 -13.74 3.30
C ILE A 138 5.14 -13.66 2.78
N GLN A 139 5.98 -12.92 3.48
CA GLN A 139 7.40 -12.82 3.18
C GLN A 139 8.15 -14.00 3.82
N LYS A 140 8.70 -14.85 2.94
CA LYS A 140 9.51 -16.02 3.29
C LYS A 140 10.78 -16.00 2.44
N ASP A 141 11.95 -16.12 3.06
CA ASP A 141 13.25 -16.21 2.35
C ASP A 141 13.46 -15.10 1.29
N ASN A 142 13.19 -13.85 1.66
CA ASN A 142 13.26 -12.66 0.78
C ASN A 142 12.31 -12.68 -0.43
N ARG A 143 11.29 -13.52 -0.40
CA ARG A 143 10.23 -13.58 -1.42
C ARG A 143 8.88 -13.37 -0.79
N ALA A 144 8.05 -12.57 -1.40
CA ALA A 144 6.66 -12.39 -1.02
C ALA A 144 5.77 -13.37 -1.81
N HIS A 145 5.02 -14.17 -1.09
CA HIS A 145 4.05 -15.12 -1.63
C HIS A 145 2.66 -14.63 -1.34
N LYS A 146 1.83 -14.57 -2.37
CA LYS A 146 0.42 -14.16 -2.24
C LYS A 146 -0.39 -15.37 -1.78
N VAL A 147 -1.08 -15.24 -0.67
CA VAL A 147 -1.82 -16.33 -0.01
C VAL A 147 -3.23 -15.83 0.34
N PRO A 148 -4.28 -16.63 0.09
CA PRO A 148 -5.62 -16.30 0.59
C PRO A 148 -5.66 -16.30 2.13
N VAL A 149 -6.33 -15.33 2.72
CA VAL A 149 -6.51 -15.24 4.19
C VAL A 149 -7.19 -16.50 4.73
N SER A 150 -8.07 -17.12 3.95
CA SER A 150 -8.77 -18.35 4.31
C SER A 150 -7.85 -19.58 4.47
N GLU A 151 -6.64 -19.55 3.93
CA GLU A 151 -5.66 -20.63 4.06
C GLU A 151 -4.77 -20.51 5.31
N VAL A 152 -4.79 -19.37 5.96
CA VAL A 152 -3.98 -19.08 7.15
C VAL A 152 -4.80 -19.32 8.40
N TYR A 153 -4.18 -19.84 9.43
CA TYR A 153 -4.86 -20.14 10.68
C TYR A 153 -4.72 -18.98 11.68
N THR A 154 -5.76 -18.76 12.47
CA THR A 154 -5.65 -18.00 13.71
C THR A 154 -5.12 -18.91 14.82
N THR A 155 -4.60 -18.37 15.91
CA THR A 155 -4.17 -19.16 17.06
C THR A 155 -5.28 -20.08 17.59
N GLU A 156 -6.52 -19.62 17.57
CA GLU A 156 -7.69 -20.39 18.02
C GLU A 156 -8.07 -21.52 17.04
N SER A 157 -8.10 -21.21 15.73
CA SER A 157 -8.38 -22.20 14.72
C SER A 157 -7.26 -23.25 14.61
N ALA A 158 -6.02 -22.83 14.76
CA ALA A 158 -4.85 -23.72 14.79
C ALA A 158 -4.92 -24.69 15.97
N ASP A 159 -5.29 -24.23 17.17
CA ASP A 159 -5.47 -25.10 18.34
C ASP A 159 -6.61 -26.13 18.11
N SER A 160 -7.73 -25.68 17.58
CA SER A 160 -8.85 -26.55 17.26
C SER A 160 -8.50 -27.64 16.24
N ILE A 161 -7.77 -27.26 15.19
CA ILE A 161 -7.30 -28.19 14.14
C ILE A 161 -6.25 -29.13 14.70
N PHE A 162 -5.36 -28.64 15.56
CA PHE A 162 -4.37 -29.49 16.22
C PHE A 162 -5.03 -30.53 17.13
N ARG A 163 -6.03 -30.13 17.92
CA ARG A 163 -6.84 -31.07 18.76
C ARG A 163 -7.52 -32.12 17.89
N ALA A 164 -8.15 -31.74 16.80
CA ALA A 164 -8.80 -32.67 15.88
C ALA A 164 -7.79 -33.65 15.27
N ALA A 165 -6.62 -33.17 14.80
CA ALA A 165 -5.57 -33.99 14.22
C ALA A 165 -4.98 -34.98 15.24
N VAL A 166 -4.85 -34.57 16.50
CA VAL A 166 -4.41 -35.45 17.61
C VAL A 166 -5.46 -36.51 17.90
N SER A 167 -6.74 -36.14 17.97
CA SER A 167 -7.84 -37.05 18.19
C SER A 167 -7.94 -38.14 17.12
N ASP A 168 -7.77 -37.75 15.85
CA ASP A 168 -7.85 -38.65 14.69
C ASP A 168 -6.67 -39.64 14.65
N LYS A 169 -5.45 -39.17 14.89
CA LYS A 169 -4.22 -39.98 14.82
C LYS A 169 -3.97 -40.82 16.07
N CYS A 170 -4.46 -40.37 17.22
CA CYS A 170 -4.22 -40.99 18.53
C CYS A 170 -5.47 -41.69 19.05
N SER A 171 -6.07 -42.57 18.25
CA SER A 171 -7.27 -43.33 18.64
C SER A 171 -7.10 -44.03 19.97
N GLY A 172 -7.97 -43.74 20.96
CA GLY A 172 -7.94 -44.30 22.28
C GLY A 172 -7.11 -43.53 23.32
N VAL A 173 -6.59 -42.37 22.97
CA VAL A 173 -5.91 -41.44 23.89
C VAL A 173 -6.90 -40.42 24.40
N ASP A 174 -6.88 -40.16 25.70
CA ASP A 174 -7.58 -39.01 26.26
C ASP A 174 -6.83 -37.72 25.89
N VAL A 175 -7.39 -36.99 24.88
CA VAL A 175 -6.79 -35.79 24.31
C VAL A 175 -6.64 -34.68 25.36
N ASP A 176 -7.59 -34.58 26.29
CA ASP A 176 -7.56 -33.53 27.32
C ASP A 176 -6.42 -33.79 28.32
N SER A 177 -6.22 -35.05 28.72
CA SER A 177 -5.06 -35.43 29.54
C SER A 177 -3.73 -35.19 28.85
N LEU A 178 -3.64 -35.46 27.54
CA LEU A 178 -2.45 -35.19 26.74
C LEU A 178 -2.16 -33.68 26.66
N TYR A 179 -3.20 -32.85 26.44
CA TYR A 179 -3.09 -31.41 26.39
C TYR A 179 -2.58 -30.80 27.70
N GLN A 180 -3.05 -31.31 28.84
CA GLN A 180 -2.60 -30.85 30.15
C GLN A 180 -1.15 -31.25 30.44
N VAL A 181 -0.78 -32.51 30.19
CA VAL A 181 0.57 -33.00 30.45
C VAL A 181 1.62 -32.30 29.57
N ALA A 182 1.31 -32.09 28.34
CA ALA A 182 2.25 -31.57 27.36
C ALA A 182 2.19 -30.02 27.18
N SER A 183 1.29 -29.34 27.90
CA SER A 183 1.02 -27.90 27.69
C SER A 183 0.88 -27.54 26.21
N LEU A 184 0.17 -28.40 25.45
CA LEU A 184 0.13 -28.32 23.99
C LEU A 184 -0.46 -26.99 23.49
N ALA A 185 -1.36 -26.38 24.26
CA ALA A 185 -1.91 -25.06 23.92
C ALA A 185 -0.83 -23.97 23.86
N GLU A 186 0.25 -24.09 24.63
CA GLU A 186 1.34 -23.09 24.62
C GLU A 186 2.31 -23.26 23.43
N LEU A 187 2.23 -24.40 22.73
CA LEU A 187 3.06 -24.66 21.56
C LEU A 187 2.59 -23.90 20.32
N ILE A 188 1.30 -23.54 20.28
CA ILE A 188 0.72 -22.86 19.13
C ILE A 188 0.81 -21.34 19.36
N GLN A 189 1.84 -20.74 18.80
CA GLN A 189 2.09 -19.32 18.87
C GLN A 189 2.05 -18.72 17.46
N PRO A 190 1.69 -17.45 17.31
CA PRO A 190 1.68 -16.80 16.00
C PRO A 190 3.10 -16.74 15.44
N ASP A 191 3.27 -17.23 14.22
CA ASP A 191 4.53 -17.15 13.47
C ASP A 191 4.48 -16.16 12.32
N LEU A 192 3.29 -15.66 11.98
CA LEU A 192 3.09 -14.55 11.04
C LEU A 192 2.97 -13.24 11.79
N VAL A 193 3.92 -12.34 11.55
CA VAL A 193 3.96 -11.01 12.16
C VAL A 193 3.62 -9.98 11.10
N PHE A 194 2.67 -9.10 11.37
CA PHE A 194 2.32 -8.02 10.47
C PHE A 194 3.52 -7.11 10.20
N ASP A 195 3.84 -6.88 8.93
CA ASP A 195 4.91 -5.99 8.50
C ASP A 195 4.33 -4.64 8.10
N GLN A 196 4.11 -3.82 9.13
CA GLN A 196 3.57 -2.47 8.95
C GLN A 196 4.46 -1.64 8.03
N GLN A 197 5.78 -1.70 8.21
CA GLN A 197 6.72 -0.89 7.44
C GLN A 197 6.62 -1.16 5.93
N THR A 198 6.61 -2.43 5.53
CA THR A 198 6.46 -2.79 4.11
C THR A 198 5.07 -2.45 3.59
N THR A 199 4.04 -2.66 4.38
CA THR A 199 2.66 -2.33 4.00
C THR A 199 2.48 -0.83 3.79
N ASP A 200 3.01 0.00 4.70
CA ASP A 200 2.94 1.46 4.61
C ASP A 200 3.76 1.98 3.41
N LEU A 201 4.92 1.39 3.15
CA LEU A 201 5.75 1.77 2.00
C LEU A 201 5.03 1.51 0.67
N VAL A 202 4.37 0.37 0.52
CA VAL A 202 3.57 0.04 -0.68
C VAL A 202 2.37 0.98 -0.81
N HIS A 203 1.74 1.34 0.30
CA HIS A 203 0.67 2.33 0.31
C HIS A 203 1.16 3.69 -0.15
N ASP A 204 2.26 4.19 0.43
CA ASP A 204 2.82 5.49 0.07
C ASP A 204 3.23 5.54 -1.41
N GLU A 205 3.77 4.43 -1.93
CA GLU A 205 4.05 4.30 -3.35
C GLU A 205 2.76 4.39 -4.18
N ALA A 206 1.70 3.69 -3.80
CA ALA A 206 0.41 3.75 -4.49
C ALA A 206 -0.19 5.17 -4.47
N VAL A 207 -0.09 5.87 -3.36
CA VAL A 207 -0.53 7.27 -3.23
C VAL A 207 0.28 8.22 -4.12
N ASN A 208 1.59 8.01 -4.23
CA ASN A 208 2.46 8.82 -5.06
C ASN A 208 2.13 8.72 -6.57
N TYR A 209 1.51 7.63 -7.01
CA TYR A 209 1.03 7.47 -8.39
C TYR A 209 -0.30 8.18 -8.67
N ILE A 210 -0.98 8.72 -7.65
CA ILE A 210 -2.24 9.42 -7.83
C ILE A 210 -1.98 10.76 -8.52
N SER A 211 -2.44 10.88 -9.76
CA SER A 211 -2.35 12.12 -10.52
C SER A 211 -3.25 13.20 -9.93
N ARG A 212 -2.76 14.41 -9.83
CA ARG A 212 -3.56 15.59 -9.47
C ARG A 212 -4.45 16.09 -10.60
N THR A 213 -4.25 15.58 -11.80
CA THR A 213 -5.04 15.95 -12.98
C THR A 213 -6.01 14.82 -13.34
N GLN A 214 -7.20 15.20 -13.73
CA GLN A 214 -8.08 14.31 -14.49
C GLN A 214 -7.40 14.14 -15.85
N GLY A 215 -7.23 12.90 -16.32
CA GLY A 215 -6.55 12.68 -17.60
C GLY A 215 -7.10 13.59 -18.71
N VAL A 216 -6.24 13.91 -19.67
CA VAL A 216 -6.56 14.65 -20.88
C VAL A 216 -7.45 13.79 -21.76
#